data_2b637b317bd83db18ba6bba359103651
#
_entry.id   2b637b317bd83db18ba6bba359103651
#
_cell.length_a   1.000
_cell.length_b   1.000
_cell.length_c   1.000
_cell.angle_alpha   90.00
_cell.angle_beta   90.00
_cell.angle_gamma   90.00
#
_symmetry.space_group_name_H-M   'P 1'
#
loop_
_entity.id
_entity.type
_entity.pdbx_description
1 polymer ?
#
loop_
_entity_poly.entity_id
_entity_poly.type
_entity_poly.pdbx_seq_one_letter_code
_entity_poly.pdbx_strand_id
1 'polypeptide(L)'
;MEENPDLLEAYAKLNIARLERREAKDALEWLADEYRHLWPLAPEKLLGAANADKGTRSGDAECDIIGRFMLRDTSVLTKRLAAKFRQLNPTACFVVMSPEDAQERLERAKTYVPKGRTEKALAAKRALKERYIAESEHQLVLAREYRAETTRLRIAAGVDQAKRRVSDAETAVSDACRDISQAAAFTPEGLRIKAEAIKASGIFEAFKGSGGIMAEISSFVQSVINVAPKLANAA
;
A
#
# COMPACT_ATOMS: atom_id res chain seq x y z
N MET A 1 37.27 24.61 -16.43
CA MET A 1 35.97 24.74 -17.16
C MET A 1 34.89 24.74 -16.09
N GLU A 2 34.03 25.75 -16.09
CA GLU A 2 32.91 25.82 -15.14
C GLU A 2 31.76 24.91 -15.57
N GLU A 3 31.02 24.36 -14.60
CA GLU A 3 29.87 23.51 -14.86
C GLU A 3 28.65 24.34 -15.33
N ASN A 4 27.74 23.72 -16.04
CA ASN A 4 26.50 24.30 -16.51
C ASN A 4 25.64 24.80 -15.33
N PRO A 5 25.32 26.12 -15.25
CA PRO A 5 24.54 26.67 -14.16
C PRO A 5 23.13 26.06 -14.07
N ASP A 6 22.50 25.71 -15.20
CA ASP A 6 21.17 25.10 -15.22
C ASP A 6 21.21 23.69 -14.58
N LEU A 7 22.30 22.95 -14.81
CA LEU A 7 22.53 21.64 -14.18
C LEU A 7 22.69 21.76 -12.67
N LEU A 8 23.45 22.75 -12.21
CA LEU A 8 23.64 23.00 -10.78
C LEU A 8 22.34 23.43 -10.08
N GLU A 9 21.55 24.29 -10.72
CA GLU A 9 20.23 24.69 -10.20
C GLU A 9 19.29 23.49 -10.12
N ALA A 10 19.21 22.67 -11.17
CA ALA A 10 18.38 21.46 -11.18
C ALA A 10 18.84 20.45 -10.10
N TYR A 11 20.15 20.35 -9.85
CA TYR A 11 20.68 19.49 -8.79
C TYR A 11 20.33 20.02 -7.39
N ALA A 12 20.36 21.33 -7.18
CA ALA A 12 19.90 21.93 -5.93
C ALA A 12 18.42 21.62 -5.67
N LYS A 13 17.56 21.75 -6.70
CA LYS A 13 16.13 21.35 -6.65
C LYS A 13 15.96 19.89 -6.30
N LEU A 14 16.76 18.99 -6.90
CA LEU A 14 16.72 17.55 -6.59
C LEU A 14 17.04 17.28 -5.11
N ASN A 15 18.04 17.94 -4.56
CA ASN A 15 18.42 17.74 -3.15
C ASN A 15 17.31 18.21 -2.19
N ILE A 16 16.68 19.35 -2.47
CA ILE A 16 15.52 19.85 -1.70
C ILE A 16 14.35 18.86 -1.82
N ALA A 17 14.00 18.42 -3.02
CA ALA A 17 12.91 17.50 -3.25
C ALA A 17 13.15 16.11 -2.57
N ARG A 18 14.38 15.63 -2.53
CA ARG A 18 14.75 14.39 -1.82
C ARG A 18 14.61 14.51 -0.31
N LEU A 19 14.96 15.66 0.25
CA LEU A 19 14.78 15.93 1.68
C LEU A 19 13.29 15.96 2.00
N GLU A 20 12.51 16.75 1.25
CA GLU A 20 11.06 16.85 1.44
C GLU A 20 10.37 15.48 1.31
N ARG A 21 10.75 14.67 0.31
CA ARG A 21 10.21 13.30 0.16
C ARG A 21 10.47 12.43 1.37
N ARG A 22 11.67 12.52 1.96
CA ARG A 22 12.01 11.75 3.17
C ARG A 22 11.17 12.22 4.34
N GLU A 23 11.11 13.54 4.58
CA GLU A 23 10.32 14.11 5.68
C GLU A 23 8.83 13.81 5.55
N ALA A 24 8.29 13.87 4.31
CA ALA A 24 6.90 13.53 4.04
C ALA A 24 6.61 12.04 4.33
N LYS A 25 7.52 11.13 3.95
CA LYS A 25 7.40 9.69 4.24
C LYS A 25 7.50 9.41 5.74
N ASP A 26 8.47 10.00 6.41
CA ASP A 26 8.67 9.83 7.85
C ASP A 26 7.43 10.36 8.62
N ALA A 27 6.87 11.50 8.21
CA ALA A 27 5.65 12.04 8.79
C ALA A 27 4.43 11.13 8.57
N LEU A 28 4.30 10.50 7.38
CA LEU A 28 3.23 9.54 7.11
C LEU A 28 3.38 8.26 7.96
N GLU A 29 4.59 7.73 8.10
CA GLU A 29 4.87 6.57 8.97
C GLU A 29 4.59 6.89 10.44
N TRP A 30 4.95 8.08 10.88
CA TRP A 30 4.67 8.54 12.25
C TRP A 30 3.17 8.57 12.57
N LEU A 31 2.31 8.98 11.61
CA LEU A 31 0.85 8.90 11.77
C LEU A 31 0.37 7.48 12.05
N ALA A 32 0.95 6.48 11.39
CA ALA A 32 0.57 5.09 11.63
C ALA A 32 0.92 4.64 13.05
N ASP A 33 2.05 5.07 13.58
CA ASP A 33 2.47 4.74 14.94
C ASP A 33 1.65 5.47 16.00
N GLU A 34 1.35 6.76 15.79
CA GLU A 34 0.53 7.57 16.67
C GLU A 34 -0.89 7.02 16.81
N TYR A 35 -1.52 6.67 15.68
CA TYR A 35 -2.91 6.19 15.67
C TYR A 35 -3.06 4.68 15.86
N ARG A 36 -1.97 3.93 15.98
CA ARG A 36 -1.99 2.46 16.12
C ARG A 36 -2.92 1.98 17.22
N HIS A 37 -2.91 2.64 18.38
CA HIS A 37 -3.71 2.28 19.54
C HIS A 37 -5.19 2.67 19.44
N LEU A 38 -5.54 3.60 18.54
CA LEU A 38 -6.89 4.05 18.26
C LEU A 38 -7.52 3.31 17.09
N TRP A 39 -6.70 2.70 16.22
CA TRP A 39 -7.17 2.07 15.01
C TRP A 39 -7.93 0.77 15.31
N PRO A 40 -9.22 0.68 14.93
CA PRO A 40 -10.03 -0.49 15.24
C PRO A 40 -9.63 -1.68 14.38
N LEU A 41 -9.62 -2.86 14.98
CA LEU A 41 -9.59 -4.11 14.24
C LEU A 41 -10.97 -4.39 13.66
N ALA A 42 -11.03 -4.91 12.43
CA ALA A 42 -12.30 -5.29 11.84
C ALA A 42 -12.98 -6.41 12.66
N PRO A 43 -14.30 -6.32 12.91
CA PRO A 43 -15.03 -7.39 13.58
C PRO A 43 -14.82 -8.74 12.92
N GLU A 44 -14.61 -9.81 13.68
CA GLU A 44 -14.31 -11.16 13.15
C GLU A 44 -15.38 -11.66 12.17
N LYS A 45 -16.63 -11.25 12.34
CA LYS A 45 -17.74 -11.60 11.44
C LYS A 45 -17.61 -11.02 10.03
N LEU A 46 -16.81 -9.97 9.87
CA LEU A 46 -16.52 -9.36 8.57
C LEU A 46 -15.29 -9.97 7.88
N LEU A 47 -14.48 -10.73 8.61
CA LEU A 47 -13.27 -11.31 8.05
C LEU A 47 -13.59 -12.40 7.03
N GLY A 48 -12.97 -12.29 5.88
CA GLY A 48 -13.11 -13.22 4.75
C GLY A 48 -11.98 -14.22 4.67
N ALA A 49 -11.17 -14.16 3.62
CA ALA A 49 -10.05 -15.03 3.36
C ALA A 49 -8.81 -14.63 4.16
N ALA A 50 -8.03 -15.57 4.58
CA ALA A 50 -6.63 -15.35 4.91
C ALA A 50 -5.84 -15.13 3.60
N ASN A 51 -4.81 -14.28 3.61
CA ASN A 51 -4.05 -13.84 2.43
C ASN A 51 -4.87 -12.97 1.47
N ALA A 52 -5.10 -11.74 1.85
CA ALA A 52 -5.81 -10.73 1.08
C ALA A 52 -5.19 -10.45 -0.31
N ASP A 53 -3.88 -10.65 -0.44
CA ASP A 53 -3.10 -10.47 -1.67
C ASP A 53 -3.47 -11.44 -2.81
N LYS A 54 -4.17 -12.53 -2.52
CA LYS A 54 -4.56 -13.54 -3.53
C LYS A 54 -5.93 -13.31 -4.18
N GLY A 55 -6.62 -12.20 -3.87
CA GLY A 55 -7.76 -11.69 -4.66
C GLY A 55 -8.94 -12.62 -4.87
N THR A 56 -9.15 -13.63 -4.02
CA THR A 56 -10.17 -14.68 -4.25
C THR A 56 -11.54 -14.40 -3.63
N ARG A 57 -11.72 -13.27 -2.93
CA ARG A 57 -13.00 -12.90 -2.31
C ARG A 57 -13.23 -11.40 -2.39
N SER A 58 -14.50 -11.01 -2.43
CA SER A 58 -14.93 -9.62 -2.36
C SER A 58 -14.53 -8.98 -1.03
N GLY A 59 -14.10 -7.74 -1.08
CA GLY A 59 -13.69 -6.94 0.07
C GLY A 59 -12.26 -6.43 -0.07
N ASP A 60 -11.90 -5.49 0.78
CA ASP A 60 -10.57 -4.90 0.86
C ASP A 60 -9.71 -5.62 1.89
N ALA A 61 -8.40 -5.68 1.66
CA ALA A 61 -7.47 -6.17 2.66
C ALA A 61 -7.57 -5.34 3.95
N GLU A 62 -7.50 -6.02 5.11
CA GLU A 62 -7.42 -5.29 6.37
C GLU A 62 -6.11 -4.50 6.43
N CYS A 63 -6.25 -3.19 6.56
CA CYS A 63 -5.13 -2.26 6.54
C CYS A 63 -5.15 -1.35 7.76
N ASP A 64 -3.97 -0.84 8.13
CA ASP A 64 -3.84 0.23 9.11
C ASP A 64 -4.33 1.58 8.54
N ILE A 65 -4.18 2.65 9.35
CA ILE A 65 -4.67 3.97 9.00
C ILE A 65 -4.07 4.53 7.70
N ILE A 66 -2.81 4.23 7.39
CA ILE A 66 -2.15 4.69 6.16
C ILE A 66 -2.26 3.70 4.99
N GLY A 67 -2.89 2.53 5.21
CA GLY A 67 -3.19 1.55 4.17
C GLY A 67 -2.19 0.40 4.04
N ARG A 68 -1.33 0.16 5.04
CA ARG A 68 -0.46 -1.03 5.07
C ARG A 68 -1.26 -2.24 5.54
N PHE A 69 -1.00 -3.40 4.96
CA PHE A 69 -1.65 -4.64 5.35
C PHE A 69 -1.39 -4.99 6.81
N MET A 70 -2.46 -5.36 7.51
CA MET A 70 -2.39 -5.77 8.90
C MET A 70 -2.33 -7.29 9.01
N LEU A 71 -1.40 -7.78 9.82
CA LEU A 71 -1.32 -9.20 10.18
C LEU A 71 -2.02 -9.40 11.52
N ARG A 72 -2.98 -10.31 11.56
CA ARG A 72 -3.64 -10.73 12.78
C ARG A 72 -3.04 -12.02 13.32
N ASP A 73 -2.93 -12.09 14.64
CA ASP A 73 -2.71 -13.35 15.33
C ASP A 73 -3.94 -14.25 15.14
N THR A 74 -3.72 -15.39 14.52
CA THR A 74 -4.80 -16.36 14.23
C THR A 74 -5.24 -17.14 15.47
N SER A 75 -4.45 -17.12 16.56
CA SER A 75 -4.79 -17.83 17.81
C SER A 75 -5.96 -17.18 18.55
N VAL A 76 -6.10 -15.84 18.43
CA VAL A 76 -7.19 -15.07 19.07
C VAL A 76 -8.49 -15.08 18.29
N LEU A 77 -8.46 -15.52 17.02
CA LEU A 77 -9.66 -15.65 16.20
C LEU A 77 -10.43 -16.91 16.59
N THR A 78 -11.73 -16.77 16.80
CA THR A 78 -12.56 -17.86 17.24
C THR A 78 -12.77 -18.92 16.14
N LYS A 79 -13.83 -19.63 16.09
CA LYS A 79 -14.07 -20.91 15.40
C LYS A 79 -13.98 -20.91 13.87
N ARG A 80 -13.65 -19.79 13.20
CA ARG A 80 -13.67 -19.70 11.74
C ARG A 80 -12.47 -20.36 11.04
N LEU A 81 -11.36 -20.52 11.76
CA LEU A 81 -10.15 -21.11 11.22
C LEU A 81 -9.94 -22.53 11.73
N ALA A 82 -9.64 -23.45 10.82
CA ALA A 82 -9.25 -24.81 11.20
C ALA A 82 -7.97 -24.81 12.03
N ALA A 83 -7.87 -25.71 13.00
CA ALA A 83 -6.68 -25.82 13.87
C ALA A 83 -5.39 -25.99 13.06
N LYS A 84 -5.43 -26.81 12.00
CA LYS A 84 -4.30 -27.00 11.08
C LYS A 84 -3.89 -25.71 10.38
N PHE A 85 -4.84 -24.86 9.97
CA PHE A 85 -4.53 -23.56 9.36
C PHE A 85 -3.80 -22.65 10.35
N ARG A 86 -4.27 -22.57 11.60
CA ARG A 86 -3.65 -21.75 12.65
C ARG A 86 -2.24 -22.19 13.00
N GLN A 87 -1.99 -23.51 13.04
CA GLN A 87 -0.63 -24.01 13.26
C GLN A 87 0.35 -23.63 12.15
N LEU A 88 -0.10 -23.65 10.89
CA LEU A 88 0.73 -23.33 9.74
C LEU A 88 0.87 -21.82 9.51
N ASN A 89 -0.10 -21.04 9.97
CA ASN A 89 -0.16 -19.59 9.77
C ASN A 89 -0.49 -18.89 11.11
N PRO A 90 0.50 -18.73 12.00
CA PRO A 90 0.29 -18.06 13.29
C PRO A 90 -0.18 -16.63 13.12
N THR A 91 0.21 -15.97 12.01
CA THR A 91 -0.30 -14.66 11.60
C THR A 91 -0.82 -14.72 10.18
N ALA A 92 -1.88 -13.95 9.88
CA ALA A 92 -2.46 -13.89 8.53
C ALA A 92 -3.09 -12.52 8.26
N CYS A 93 -3.07 -12.11 6.99
CA CYS A 93 -3.83 -10.98 6.50
C CYS A 93 -5.22 -11.44 6.05
N PHE A 94 -6.25 -10.66 6.35
CA PHE A 94 -7.64 -10.98 6.03
C PHE A 94 -8.24 -9.93 5.10
N VAL A 95 -9.19 -10.37 4.30
CA VAL A 95 -10.09 -9.48 3.57
C VAL A 95 -11.25 -9.09 4.49
N VAL A 96 -11.58 -7.82 4.54
CA VAL A 96 -12.72 -7.29 5.31
C VAL A 96 -13.88 -7.04 4.36
N MET A 97 -15.04 -7.58 4.69
CA MET A 97 -16.28 -7.37 3.92
C MET A 97 -16.65 -5.89 3.94
N SER A 98 -16.80 -5.30 2.76
CA SER A 98 -17.27 -3.92 2.62
C SER A 98 -18.78 -3.79 2.88
N PRO A 99 -19.32 -2.59 3.14
CA PRO A 99 -20.76 -2.39 3.22
C PRO A 99 -21.49 -2.77 1.93
N GLU A 100 -20.86 -2.58 0.77
CA GLU A 100 -21.40 -2.93 -0.54
C GLU A 100 -21.49 -4.46 -0.69
N ASP A 101 -20.43 -5.19 -0.34
CA ASP A 101 -20.43 -6.67 -0.36
C ASP A 101 -21.45 -7.24 0.63
N ALA A 102 -21.56 -6.64 1.82
CA ALA A 102 -22.54 -7.04 2.83
C ALA A 102 -23.99 -6.80 2.34
N GLN A 103 -24.23 -5.68 1.66
CA GLN A 103 -25.53 -5.37 1.05
C GLN A 103 -25.89 -6.38 -0.05
N GLU A 104 -24.95 -6.67 -0.96
CA GLU A 104 -25.15 -7.66 -2.02
C GLU A 104 -25.43 -9.06 -1.46
N ARG A 105 -24.71 -9.44 -0.38
CA ARG A 105 -24.96 -10.69 0.33
C ARG A 105 -26.35 -10.75 0.92
N LEU A 106 -26.82 -9.67 1.53
CA LEU A 106 -28.17 -9.56 2.07
C LEU A 106 -29.22 -9.69 0.98
N GLU A 107 -29.08 -9.00 -0.14
CA GLU A 107 -30.01 -9.09 -1.27
C GLU A 107 -30.06 -10.50 -1.86
N ARG A 108 -28.91 -11.16 -2.01
CA ARG A 108 -28.85 -12.57 -2.42
C ARG A 108 -29.58 -13.51 -1.43
N ALA A 109 -29.45 -13.23 -0.13
CA ALA A 109 -30.15 -14.01 0.90
C ALA A 109 -31.68 -13.82 0.82
N LYS A 110 -32.14 -12.59 0.60
CA LYS A 110 -33.58 -12.25 0.45
C LYS A 110 -34.19 -12.88 -0.80
N THR A 111 -33.50 -12.82 -1.92
CA THR A 111 -33.97 -13.37 -3.20
C THR A 111 -33.90 -14.89 -3.29
N TYR A 112 -33.14 -15.56 -2.42
CA TYR A 112 -33.05 -17.02 -2.41
C TYR A 112 -34.43 -17.66 -2.14
N VAL A 113 -34.86 -18.55 -3.03
CA VAL A 113 -36.11 -19.31 -2.89
C VAL A 113 -35.82 -20.71 -2.36
N PRO A 114 -36.23 -21.06 -1.13
CA PRO A 114 -36.03 -22.40 -0.57
C PRO A 114 -36.76 -23.46 -1.40
N LYS A 115 -36.10 -24.55 -1.77
CA LYS A 115 -36.68 -25.71 -2.49
C LYS A 115 -36.48 -26.97 -1.65
N GLY A 116 -37.52 -27.78 -1.51
CA GLY A 116 -37.47 -29.03 -0.75
C GLY A 116 -38.47 -30.06 -1.32
N ARG A 117 -38.12 -31.33 -1.26
CA ARG A 117 -39.02 -32.45 -1.71
C ARG A 117 -40.06 -32.81 -0.65
N THR A 118 -39.84 -32.50 0.62
CA THR A 118 -40.72 -32.77 1.74
C THR A 118 -41.01 -31.49 2.51
N GLU A 119 -42.16 -31.40 3.17
CA GLU A 119 -42.53 -30.25 3.99
C GLU A 119 -41.51 -29.98 5.10
N LYS A 120 -41.02 -31.06 5.76
CA LYS A 120 -39.98 -30.97 6.78
C LYS A 120 -38.64 -30.34 6.22
N ALA A 121 -38.23 -30.77 5.03
CA ALA A 121 -37.04 -30.22 4.37
C ALA A 121 -37.25 -28.78 3.93
N LEU A 122 -38.45 -28.41 3.50
CA LEU A 122 -38.77 -27.03 3.12
C LEU A 122 -38.81 -26.10 4.34
N ALA A 123 -39.42 -26.53 5.44
CA ALA A 123 -39.45 -25.79 6.70
C ALA A 123 -38.03 -25.54 7.24
N ALA A 124 -37.14 -26.57 7.24
CA ALA A 124 -35.78 -26.43 7.65
C ALA A 124 -34.99 -25.42 6.78
N LYS A 125 -35.23 -25.41 5.46
CA LYS A 125 -34.57 -24.45 4.55
C LYS A 125 -35.10 -23.03 4.70
N ARG A 126 -36.41 -22.86 5.03
CA ARG A 126 -36.97 -21.55 5.36
C ARG A 126 -36.32 -20.98 6.64
N ALA A 127 -36.23 -21.78 7.71
CA ALA A 127 -35.61 -21.38 8.94
C ALA A 127 -34.12 -21.05 8.72
N LEU A 128 -33.39 -21.80 7.87
CA LEU A 128 -32.01 -21.49 7.50
C LEU A 128 -31.90 -20.17 6.74
N LYS A 129 -32.83 -19.89 5.81
CA LYS A 129 -32.89 -18.62 5.09
C LYS A 129 -33.08 -17.44 6.06
N GLU A 130 -34.01 -17.53 7.00
CA GLU A 130 -34.25 -16.48 7.99
C GLU A 130 -33.01 -16.20 8.85
N ARG A 131 -32.35 -17.25 9.32
CA ARG A 131 -31.07 -17.10 10.05
C ARG A 131 -29.98 -16.43 9.19
N TYR A 132 -29.91 -16.80 7.92
CA TYR A 132 -28.92 -16.24 7.00
C TYR A 132 -29.20 -14.75 6.68
N ILE A 133 -30.47 -14.38 6.56
CA ILE A 133 -30.88 -12.97 6.42
C ILE A 133 -30.48 -12.18 7.66
N ALA A 134 -30.85 -12.66 8.86
CA ALA A 134 -30.52 -11.97 10.11
C ALA A 134 -28.99 -11.83 10.32
N GLU A 135 -28.22 -12.85 9.96
CA GLU A 135 -26.73 -12.77 10.01
C GLU A 135 -26.21 -11.75 9.00
N SER A 136 -26.75 -11.70 7.79
CA SER A 136 -26.35 -10.74 6.74
C SER A 136 -26.72 -9.30 7.10
N GLU A 137 -27.88 -9.08 7.72
CA GLU A 137 -28.28 -7.76 8.22
C GLU A 137 -27.31 -7.27 9.33
N HIS A 138 -26.96 -8.15 10.26
CA HIS A 138 -26.00 -7.82 11.29
C HIS A 138 -24.59 -7.52 10.70
N GLN A 139 -24.14 -8.29 9.70
CA GLN A 139 -22.88 -8.02 9.02
C GLN A 139 -22.88 -6.66 8.30
N LEU A 140 -24.00 -6.29 7.68
CA LEU A 140 -24.14 -4.99 7.03
C LEU A 140 -24.03 -3.83 8.04
N VAL A 141 -24.64 -3.94 9.20
CA VAL A 141 -24.51 -2.94 10.28
C VAL A 141 -23.05 -2.83 10.72
N LEU A 142 -22.39 -3.95 11.05
CA LEU A 142 -20.99 -3.96 11.45
C LEU A 142 -20.06 -3.39 10.38
N ALA A 143 -20.31 -3.68 9.10
CA ALA A 143 -19.49 -3.16 8.01
C ALA A 143 -19.61 -1.64 7.88
N ARG A 144 -20.83 -1.10 8.05
CA ARG A 144 -21.08 0.35 8.03
C ARG A 144 -20.41 1.06 9.22
N GLU A 145 -20.54 0.51 10.41
CA GLU A 145 -19.92 1.05 11.62
C GLU A 145 -18.40 1.05 11.52
N TYR A 146 -17.80 -0.06 11.08
CA TYR A 146 -16.36 -0.18 10.90
C TYR A 146 -15.84 0.82 9.86
N ARG A 147 -16.52 0.94 8.70
CA ARG A 147 -16.14 1.93 7.68
C ARG A 147 -16.27 3.36 8.21
N ALA A 148 -17.35 3.68 8.90
CA ALA A 148 -17.55 5.02 9.44
C ALA A 148 -16.45 5.39 10.42
N GLU A 149 -16.08 4.50 11.35
CA GLU A 149 -15.04 4.74 12.34
C GLU A 149 -13.65 4.86 11.70
N THR A 150 -13.28 3.94 10.80
CA THR A 150 -12.00 4.02 10.09
C THR A 150 -11.87 5.26 9.22
N THR A 151 -12.97 5.69 8.58
CA THR A 151 -13.02 6.94 7.80
C THR A 151 -12.86 8.15 8.71
N ARG A 152 -13.59 8.18 9.83
CA ARG A 152 -13.49 9.25 10.83
C ARG A 152 -12.05 9.43 11.32
N LEU A 153 -11.37 8.33 11.66
CA LEU A 153 -9.99 8.37 12.11
C LEU A 153 -9.02 8.84 11.02
N ARG A 154 -9.18 8.39 9.78
CA ARG A 154 -8.35 8.86 8.65
C ARG A 154 -8.50 10.37 8.40
N ILE A 155 -9.71 10.87 8.49
CA ILE A 155 -9.98 12.31 8.35
C ILE A 155 -9.34 13.08 9.52
N ALA A 156 -9.55 12.62 10.76
CA ALA A 156 -9.00 13.26 11.95
C ALA A 156 -7.46 13.30 11.95
N ALA A 157 -6.82 12.24 11.45
CA ALA A 157 -5.38 12.15 11.30
C ALA A 157 -4.81 12.92 10.09
N GLY A 158 -5.64 13.41 9.17
CA GLY A 158 -5.18 14.11 7.96
C GLY A 158 -4.42 13.20 6.98
N VAL A 159 -4.72 11.89 6.95
CA VAL A 159 -3.99 10.89 6.15
C VAL A 159 -3.94 11.25 4.68
N ASP A 160 -5.04 11.74 4.10
CA ASP A 160 -5.09 12.10 2.69
C ASP A 160 -4.18 13.30 2.36
N GLN A 161 -4.03 14.23 3.30
CA GLN A 161 -3.09 15.35 3.16
C GLN A 161 -1.65 14.86 3.23
N ALA A 162 -1.32 14.00 4.20
CA ALA A 162 0.01 13.41 4.31
C ALA A 162 0.38 12.57 3.08
N LYS A 163 -0.54 11.79 2.54
CA LYS A 163 -0.33 11.03 1.28
C LYS A 163 -0.12 11.94 0.08
N ARG A 164 -0.89 13.03 -0.04
CA ARG A 164 -0.67 14.03 -1.10
C ARG A 164 0.71 14.66 -0.98
N ARG A 165 1.14 15.06 0.21
CA ARG A 165 2.48 15.60 0.44
C ARG A 165 3.58 14.64 -0.05
N VAL A 166 3.45 13.33 0.22
CA VAL A 166 4.37 12.30 -0.30
C VAL A 166 4.34 12.26 -1.83
N SER A 167 3.15 12.22 -2.43
CA SER A 167 2.98 12.19 -3.89
C SER A 167 3.57 13.42 -4.57
N ASP A 168 3.34 14.61 -4.01
CA ASP A 168 3.87 15.87 -4.55
C ASP A 168 5.40 15.90 -4.46
N ALA A 169 5.97 15.44 -3.36
CA ALA A 169 7.41 15.33 -3.20
C ALA A 169 8.04 14.28 -4.14
N GLU A 170 7.36 13.17 -4.40
CA GLU A 170 7.81 12.18 -5.40
C GLU A 170 7.77 12.75 -6.83
N THR A 171 6.75 13.54 -7.15
CA THR A 171 6.66 14.26 -8.43
C THR A 171 7.79 15.27 -8.56
N ALA A 172 8.07 16.07 -7.53
CA ALA A 172 9.17 17.02 -7.52
C ALA A 172 10.54 16.37 -7.75
N VAL A 173 10.79 15.19 -7.14
CA VAL A 173 12.01 14.40 -7.41
C VAL A 173 12.07 13.96 -8.87
N SER A 174 10.96 13.47 -9.42
CA SER A 174 10.89 13.01 -10.83
C SER A 174 11.15 14.16 -11.80
N ASP A 175 10.56 15.34 -11.55
CA ASP A 175 10.74 16.53 -12.38
C ASP A 175 12.19 17.03 -12.32
N ALA A 176 12.78 17.13 -11.15
CA ALA A 176 14.18 17.51 -10.99
C ALA A 176 15.15 16.52 -11.68
N CYS A 177 14.87 15.21 -11.59
CA CYS A 177 15.66 14.19 -12.31
C CYS A 177 15.56 14.38 -13.84
N ARG A 178 14.37 14.72 -14.36
CA ARG A 178 14.15 15.00 -15.78
C ARG A 178 14.93 16.24 -16.22
N ASP A 179 14.86 17.33 -15.46
CA ASP A 179 15.60 18.56 -15.76
C ASP A 179 17.11 18.31 -15.80
N ILE A 180 17.66 17.57 -14.82
CA ILE A 180 19.06 17.15 -14.80
C ILE A 180 19.41 16.31 -16.03
N SER A 181 18.53 15.41 -16.47
CA SER A 181 18.78 14.56 -17.63
C SER A 181 18.91 15.36 -18.91
N GLN A 182 18.15 16.46 -19.04
CA GLN A 182 18.10 17.32 -20.23
C GLN A 182 19.25 18.35 -20.25
N ALA A 183 19.72 18.83 -19.09
CA ALA A 183 20.82 19.78 -19.02
C ALA A 183 22.14 19.16 -19.52
N ALA A 184 22.99 19.91 -20.21
CA ALA A 184 24.31 19.45 -20.59
C ALA A 184 25.27 19.41 -19.38
N ALA A 185 26.15 18.42 -19.31
CA ALA A 185 27.23 18.34 -18.33
C ALA A 185 28.57 18.70 -19.02
N PHE A 186 29.33 19.59 -18.40
CA PHE A 186 30.63 20.07 -18.98
C PHE A 186 31.83 19.55 -18.22
N THR A 187 31.65 19.00 -17.02
CA THR A 187 32.73 18.55 -16.14
C THR A 187 32.48 17.14 -15.61
N PRO A 188 33.50 16.46 -15.04
CA PRO A 188 33.30 15.19 -14.34
C PRO A 188 32.27 15.32 -13.20
N GLU A 189 32.18 16.47 -12.54
CA GLU A 189 31.18 16.73 -11.51
C GLU A 189 29.77 16.77 -12.10
N GLY A 190 29.56 17.38 -13.25
CA GLY A 190 28.26 17.34 -13.95
C GLY A 190 27.83 15.92 -14.34
N LEU A 191 28.79 15.08 -14.75
CA LEU A 191 28.51 13.67 -15.01
C LEU A 191 28.12 12.91 -13.72
N ARG A 192 28.75 13.22 -12.59
CA ARG A 192 28.38 12.66 -11.28
C ARG A 192 26.95 13.05 -10.91
N ILE A 193 26.57 14.33 -11.07
CA ILE A 193 25.22 14.84 -10.84
C ILE A 193 24.19 14.08 -11.68
N LYS A 194 24.45 13.88 -12.98
CA LYS A 194 23.56 13.08 -13.84
C LYS A 194 23.42 11.64 -13.38
N ALA A 195 24.52 11.00 -13.01
CA ALA A 195 24.51 9.63 -12.52
C ALA A 195 23.72 9.51 -11.19
N GLU A 196 23.85 10.48 -10.28
CA GLU A 196 23.04 10.54 -9.05
C GLU A 196 21.57 10.75 -9.31
N ALA A 197 21.19 11.58 -10.29
CA ALA A 197 19.81 11.79 -10.67
C ALA A 197 19.18 10.50 -11.24
N ILE A 198 19.89 9.76 -12.08
CA ILE A 198 19.45 8.46 -12.59
C ILE A 198 19.23 7.48 -11.43
N LYS A 199 20.14 7.45 -10.44
CA LYS A 199 19.95 6.62 -9.24
C LYS A 199 18.76 7.08 -8.41
N ALA A 200 18.56 8.39 -8.26
CA ALA A 200 17.46 8.98 -7.48
C ALA A 200 16.07 8.76 -8.11
N SER A 201 15.99 8.58 -9.45
CA SER A 201 14.74 8.29 -10.16
C SER A 201 14.14 6.91 -9.81
N GLY A 202 14.88 6.04 -9.09
CA GLY A 202 14.40 4.72 -8.69
C GLY A 202 14.46 3.67 -9.81
N ILE A 203 14.96 4.02 -11.00
CA ILE A 203 15.04 3.09 -12.15
C ILE A 203 15.79 1.81 -11.77
N PHE A 204 16.87 1.92 -11.00
CA PHE A 204 17.66 0.74 -10.61
C PHE A 204 16.96 -0.17 -9.62
N GLU A 205 16.15 0.39 -8.71
CA GLU A 205 15.34 -0.41 -7.78
C GLU A 205 14.23 -1.17 -8.52
N ALA A 206 13.62 -0.54 -9.52
CA ALA A 206 12.59 -1.18 -10.34
C ALA A 206 13.14 -2.37 -11.15
N PHE A 207 14.43 -2.35 -11.51
CA PHE A 207 15.10 -3.40 -12.29
C PHE A 207 16.11 -4.23 -11.47
N LYS A 208 16.09 -4.12 -10.16
CA LYS A 208 16.94 -4.89 -9.26
C LYS A 208 16.71 -6.39 -9.46
N GLY A 209 17.77 -7.10 -9.85
CA GLY A 209 17.71 -8.52 -10.19
C GLY A 209 17.33 -8.84 -11.64
N SER A 210 17.06 -7.83 -12.47
CA SER A 210 16.93 -8.01 -13.91
C SER A 210 18.34 -8.19 -14.53
N GLY A 211 18.53 -9.19 -15.38
CA GLY A 211 19.75 -9.34 -16.17
C GLY A 211 19.76 -8.43 -17.42
N GLY A 212 20.87 -8.45 -18.19
CA GLY A 212 20.95 -7.77 -19.47
C GLY A 212 21.30 -6.29 -19.38
N ILE A 213 20.86 -5.52 -20.38
CA ILE A 213 21.25 -4.11 -20.60
C ILE A 213 21.05 -3.23 -19.35
N MET A 214 19.97 -3.42 -18.57
CA MET A 214 19.71 -2.62 -17.38
C MET A 214 20.73 -2.84 -16.27
N ALA A 215 21.25 -4.05 -16.13
CA ALA A 215 22.35 -4.33 -15.18
C ALA A 215 23.66 -3.65 -15.62
N GLU A 216 23.94 -3.63 -16.92
CA GLU A 216 25.13 -2.96 -17.47
C GLU A 216 25.03 -1.44 -17.31
N ILE A 217 23.87 -0.82 -17.60
CA ILE A 217 23.62 0.61 -17.35
C ILE A 217 23.80 0.94 -15.88
N SER A 218 23.27 0.12 -14.96
CA SER A 218 23.41 0.30 -13.51
C SER A 218 24.91 0.28 -13.09
N SER A 219 25.66 -0.69 -13.61
CA SER A 219 27.11 -0.81 -13.36
C SER A 219 27.88 0.40 -13.89
N PHE A 220 27.56 0.85 -15.11
CA PHE A 220 28.17 2.04 -15.70
C PHE A 220 27.90 3.30 -14.88
N VAL A 221 26.66 3.55 -14.49
CA VAL A 221 26.27 4.70 -13.66
C VAL A 221 26.98 4.67 -12.31
N GLN A 222 27.05 3.51 -11.66
CA GLN A 222 27.78 3.37 -10.40
C GLN A 222 29.29 3.63 -10.59
N SER A 223 29.87 3.23 -11.72
CA SER A 223 31.26 3.51 -12.05
C SER A 223 31.50 5.01 -12.22
N VAL A 224 30.59 5.73 -12.89
CA VAL A 224 30.66 7.21 -13.01
C VAL A 224 30.65 7.88 -11.63
N ILE A 225 29.72 7.47 -10.74
CA ILE A 225 29.63 8.01 -9.38
C ILE A 225 30.96 7.81 -8.61
N ASN A 226 31.63 6.66 -8.79
CA ASN A 226 32.83 6.31 -8.07
C ASN A 226 34.11 7.00 -8.61
N VAL A 227 34.14 7.30 -9.91
CA VAL A 227 35.35 7.78 -10.59
C VAL A 227 35.35 9.31 -10.74
N ALA A 228 34.21 9.94 -10.98
CA ALA A 228 34.13 11.39 -11.21
C ALA A 228 34.77 12.24 -10.10
N PRO A 229 34.60 11.95 -8.79
CA PRO A 229 35.30 12.71 -7.74
C PRO A 229 36.82 12.59 -7.79
N LYS A 230 37.35 11.45 -8.25
CA LYS A 230 38.81 11.22 -8.35
C LYS A 230 39.40 12.04 -9.49
N LEU A 231 38.70 12.16 -10.59
CA LEU A 231 39.09 12.98 -11.74
C LEU A 231 39.08 14.48 -11.41
N ALA A 232 38.10 14.94 -10.62
CA ALA A 232 38.00 16.32 -10.19
C ALA A 232 39.15 16.75 -9.26
N ASN A 233 39.69 15.81 -8.47
CA ASN A 233 40.83 16.05 -7.57
C ASN A 233 42.20 15.94 -8.26
N ALA A 234 42.27 15.43 -9.47
CA ALA A 234 43.48 15.22 -10.24
C ALA A 234 43.76 16.34 -11.30
N ALA A 235 42.78 17.23 -11.49
CA ALA A 235 42.84 18.37 -12.41
C ALA A 235 43.06 19.68 -11.66
#